data_f3f3afb8c0320608d7160b81fe7bf81a
#
_entry.id   f3f3afb8c0320608d7160b81fe7bf81a
#
_cell.length_a   1.000
_cell.length_b   1.000
_cell.length_c   1.000
_cell.angle_alpha   90.00
_cell.angle_beta   90.00
_cell.angle_gamma   90.00
#
_symmetry.space_group_name_H-M   'P 1'
#
loop_
_entity.id
_entity.type
_entity.pdbx_description
1 polymer ?
#
loop_
_entity_poly.entity_id
_entity_poly.type
_entity_poly.pdbx_seq_one_letter_code
_entity_poly.pdbx_strand_id
1 'polypeptide(L)'
;MVKAGSRFETKRNNGISHFLEHMAFKGTKKRPSAIEISTLIDGIGGEFNAFTGKETTGYYIKSSSNHIDLSLDVLSDMLSNSLLNPKEIDKERGVILEEINLYEDTPARKIGDVYERLLYKDTAMGWDISGEKDVIRKIQREDFMSYMSSLYSASNITVVVAGGIDSVKARDLVEKYFGKMSRFDIFPYFKVIENQVKPEVFIKEKKTEQVHIALGVRTVPLEHPDHYPLGVLAAVLGGGMSSRLFHEVREKRGLAYYVRSSSEHYQDCGSLVSVAGVDPKRVGEAIKVMVEEYNKVQSSKFKVRN
;
A
#
# COMPACT_ATOMS: atom_id res chain seq x y z
N MET A 1 -8.04 10.67 -2.64
CA MET A 1 -6.61 10.32 -2.50
C MET A 1 -5.95 11.40 -1.66
N VAL A 2 -5.33 11.01 -0.57
CA VAL A 2 -4.54 11.91 0.30
C VAL A 2 -3.08 11.48 0.18
N LYS A 3 -2.17 12.41 -0.01
CA LYS A 3 -0.72 12.13 0.04
C LYS A 3 -0.29 11.96 1.49
N ALA A 4 -0.66 10.82 2.06
CA ALA A 4 -0.44 10.40 3.44
C ALA A 4 -0.26 8.88 3.46
N GLY A 5 0.56 8.36 4.34
CA GLY A 5 0.88 6.94 4.44
C GLY A 5 2.08 6.72 5.34
N SER A 6 2.55 5.48 5.47
CA SER A 6 3.62 5.16 6.43
C SER A 6 4.91 5.93 6.21
N ARG A 7 5.16 6.43 5.01
CA ARG A 7 6.31 7.29 4.70
C ARG A 7 6.33 8.62 5.47
N PHE A 8 5.17 9.15 5.82
CA PHE A 8 5.02 10.42 6.53
C PHE A 8 4.95 10.24 8.05
N GLU A 9 5.17 9.04 8.53
CA GLU A 9 5.14 8.70 9.94
C GLU A 9 6.52 8.83 10.60
N THR A 10 6.51 8.81 11.90
CA THR A 10 7.68 8.70 12.76
C THR A 10 7.66 7.37 13.52
N LYS A 11 8.78 6.96 14.13
CA LYS A 11 8.79 5.76 14.98
C LYS A 11 7.78 5.81 16.15
N ARG A 12 7.31 7.00 16.55
CA ARG A 12 6.36 7.17 17.66
C ARG A 12 4.91 6.94 17.26
N ASN A 13 4.60 7.12 15.97
CA ASN A 13 3.23 7.01 15.45
C ASN A 13 3.12 6.07 14.25
N ASN A 14 4.10 5.16 14.06
CA ASN A 14 4.05 4.21 12.95
C ASN A 14 2.77 3.36 13.00
N GLY A 15 2.09 3.30 11.87
CA GLY A 15 0.77 2.68 11.70
C GLY A 15 -0.41 3.64 11.85
N ILE A 16 -0.16 4.92 12.18
CA ILE A 16 -1.25 5.89 12.36
C ILE A 16 -2.02 6.17 11.07
N SER A 17 -1.37 6.10 9.90
CA SER A 17 -2.04 6.29 8.61
C SER A 17 -3.11 5.22 8.38
N HIS A 18 -2.75 3.97 8.59
CA HIS A 18 -3.63 2.81 8.46
C HIS A 18 -4.72 2.84 9.55
N PHE A 19 -4.35 3.16 10.78
CA PHE A 19 -5.32 3.28 11.85
C PHE A 19 -6.33 4.42 11.59
N LEU A 20 -5.88 5.56 11.05
CA LEU A 20 -6.76 6.66 10.66
C LEU A 20 -7.70 6.28 9.50
N GLU A 21 -7.23 5.46 8.56
CA GLU A 21 -8.09 4.88 7.52
C GLU A 21 -9.30 4.19 8.14
N HIS A 22 -9.08 3.27 9.08
CA HIS A 22 -10.15 2.58 9.82
C HIS A 22 -11.05 3.57 10.56
N MET A 23 -10.47 4.54 11.23
CA MET A 23 -11.23 5.53 12.01
C MET A 23 -12.11 6.45 11.19
N ALA A 24 -11.79 6.68 9.91
CA ALA A 24 -12.61 7.50 9.02
C ALA A 24 -14.04 6.93 8.84
N PHE A 25 -14.22 5.62 9.01
CA PHE A 25 -15.51 4.93 8.91
C PHE A 25 -16.26 4.83 10.24
N LYS A 26 -15.72 5.32 11.37
CA LYS A 26 -16.29 5.12 12.72
C LYS A 26 -17.19 6.26 13.20
N GLY A 27 -17.56 7.16 12.28
CA GLY A 27 -18.50 8.24 12.52
C GLY A 27 -17.93 9.62 12.26
N THR A 28 -18.81 10.51 11.82
CA THR A 28 -18.54 11.90 11.48
C THR A 28 -19.50 12.82 12.24
N LYS A 29 -19.33 14.14 12.10
CA LYS A 29 -20.28 15.11 12.70
C LYS A 29 -21.69 14.97 12.14
N LYS A 30 -21.86 14.63 10.85
CA LYS A 30 -23.17 14.47 10.22
C LYS A 30 -23.74 13.06 10.41
N ARG A 31 -22.87 12.06 10.54
CA ARG A 31 -23.19 10.63 10.62
C ARG A 31 -22.43 10.02 11.79
N PRO A 32 -22.96 10.15 13.03
CA PRO A 32 -22.22 9.88 14.26
C PRO A 32 -21.75 8.43 14.47
N SER A 33 -22.20 7.49 13.64
CA SER A 33 -21.86 6.07 13.78
C SER A 33 -21.46 5.42 12.46
N ALA A 34 -20.71 4.32 12.54
CA ALA A 34 -20.32 3.51 11.38
C ALA A 34 -21.56 2.96 10.65
N ILE A 35 -22.58 2.56 11.38
CA ILE A 35 -23.81 2.01 10.79
C ILE A 35 -24.56 3.05 9.95
N GLU A 36 -24.56 4.32 10.35
CA GLU A 36 -25.20 5.38 9.57
C GLU A 36 -24.45 5.62 8.24
N ILE A 37 -23.13 5.55 8.25
CA ILE A 37 -22.32 5.67 7.03
C ILE A 37 -22.61 4.48 6.11
N SER A 38 -22.50 3.26 6.62
CA SER A 38 -22.67 2.05 5.82
C SER A 38 -24.09 1.91 5.26
N THR A 39 -25.12 2.14 6.08
CA THR A 39 -26.52 2.03 5.65
C THR A 39 -26.85 3.02 4.53
N LEU A 40 -26.28 4.23 4.54
CA LEU A 40 -26.49 5.21 3.46
C LEU A 40 -25.93 4.73 2.13
N ILE A 41 -24.74 4.13 2.14
CA ILE A 41 -24.10 3.66 0.90
C ILE A 41 -24.70 2.35 0.44
N ASP A 42 -24.96 1.40 1.34
CA ASP A 42 -25.62 0.14 1.04
C ASP A 42 -27.04 0.38 0.51
N GLY A 43 -27.77 1.36 1.08
CA GLY A 43 -29.13 1.73 0.67
C GLY A 43 -29.26 2.23 -0.76
N ILE A 44 -28.18 2.72 -1.36
CA ILE A 44 -28.12 3.11 -2.79
C ILE A 44 -27.46 2.04 -3.67
N GLY A 45 -27.19 0.84 -3.13
CA GLY A 45 -26.45 -0.22 -3.83
C GLY A 45 -25.01 0.16 -4.14
N GLY A 46 -24.40 1.01 -3.32
CA GLY A 46 -23.03 1.47 -3.47
C GLY A 46 -22.04 0.53 -2.80
N GLU A 47 -20.78 0.68 -3.18
CA GLU A 47 -19.60 0.04 -2.57
C GLU A 47 -18.68 1.15 -2.06
N PHE A 48 -18.15 1.01 -0.85
CA PHE A 48 -17.16 1.93 -0.32
C PHE A 48 -16.03 1.17 0.35
N ASN A 49 -14.81 1.72 0.23
CA ASN A 49 -13.64 1.14 0.86
C ASN A 49 -12.53 2.18 0.95
N ALA A 50 -11.40 1.79 1.56
CA ALA A 50 -10.18 2.58 1.58
C ALA A 50 -8.95 1.67 1.48
N PHE A 51 -7.79 2.27 1.30
CA PHE A 51 -6.51 1.60 1.34
C PHE A 51 -5.43 2.56 1.79
N THR A 52 -4.46 2.06 2.51
CA THR A 52 -3.27 2.80 2.92
C THR A 52 -2.02 2.16 2.32
N GLY A 53 -1.24 2.95 1.60
CA GLY A 53 0.08 2.61 1.10
C GLY A 53 1.19 3.33 1.84
N LYS A 54 2.40 3.26 1.30
CA LYS A 54 3.55 4.01 1.84
C LYS A 54 3.36 5.52 1.70
N GLU A 55 2.85 5.99 0.55
CA GLU A 55 2.80 7.41 0.20
C GLU A 55 1.38 7.97 0.05
N THR A 56 0.38 7.11 0.00
CA THR A 56 -0.99 7.51 -0.30
C THR A 56 -1.99 6.70 0.47
N THR A 57 -3.00 7.39 1.03
CA THR A 57 -4.23 6.79 1.53
C THR A 57 -5.38 7.17 0.62
N GLY A 58 -6.10 6.18 0.11
CA GLY A 58 -7.25 6.38 -0.77
C GLY A 58 -8.55 6.00 -0.10
N TYR A 59 -9.58 6.81 -0.28
CA TYR A 59 -10.96 6.55 0.12
C TYR A 59 -11.83 6.62 -1.12
N TYR A 60 -12.71 5.67 -1.33
CA TYR A 60 -13.55 5.69 -2.51
C TYR A 60 -14.97 5.18 -2.24
N ILE A 61 -15.90 5.69 -3.04
CA ILE A 61 -17.25 5.19 -3.14
C ILE A 61 -17.54 4.93 -4.62
N LYS A 62 -18.06 3.75 -4.91
CA LYS A 62 -18.56 3.35 -6.22
C LYS A 62 -20.07 3.24 -6.13
N SER A 63 -20.79 4.05 -6.90
CA SER A 63 -22.25 4.09 -6.90
C SER A 63 -22.79 4.45 -8.29
N SER A 64 -24.10 4.36 -8.47
CA SER A 64 -24.74 4.95 -9.67
C SER A 64 -24.44 6.45 -9.74
N SER A 65 -24.25 6.98 -10.95
CA SER A 65 -24.04 8.42 -11.20
C SER A 65 -25.13 9.33 -10.64
N ASN A 66 -26.35 8.80 -10.44
CA ASN A 66 -27.45 9.52 -9.79
C ASN A 66 -27.17 9.86 -8.31
N HIS A 67 -26.24 9.14 -7.67
CA HIS A 67 -25.91 9.29 -6.24
C HIS A 67 -24.55 9.95 -6.01
N ILE A 68 -23.97 10.60 -7.02
CA ILE A 68 -22.65 11.26 -6.90
C ILE A 68 -22.65 12.37 -5.81
N ASP A 69 -23.74 13.11 -5.66
CA ASP A 69 -23.90 14.15 -4.65
C ASP A 69 -23.77 13.57 -3.24
N LEU A 70 -24.46 12.47 -2.96
CA LEU A 70 -24.33 11.74 -1.68
C LEU A 70 -22.94 11.16 -1.48
N SER A 71 -22.34 10.58 -2.50
CA SER A 71 -21.01 9.97 -2.42
C SER A 71 -19.93 11.00 -2.07
N LEU A 72 -19.98 12.19 -2.69
CA LEU A 72 -19.04 13.27 -2.37
C LEU A 72 -19.31 13.89 -1.00
N ASP A 73 -20.59 14.02 -0.58
CA ASP A 73 -20.93 14.48 0.77
C ASP A 73 -20.37 13.54 1.84
N VAL A 74 -20.54 12.22 1.67
CA VAL A 74 -20.02 11.24 2.64
C VAL A 74 -18.49 11.27 2.67
N LEU A 75 -17.80 11.23 1.52
CA LEU A 75 -16.34 11.25 1.49
C LEU A 75 -15.76 12.54 2.09
N SER A 76 -16.34 13.69 1.78
CA SER A 76 -15.86 14.96 2.33
C SER A 76 -16.06 15.05 3.83
N ASP A 77 -17.19 14.55 4.34
CA ASP A 77 -17.51 14.54 5.77
C ASP A 77 -16.58 13.58 6.53
N MET A 78 -16.30 12.39 5.99
CA MET A 78 -15.31 11.46 6.55
C MET A 78 -13.92 12.08 6.67
N LEU A 79 -13.45 12.80 5.64
CA LEU A 79 -12.10 13.37 5.61
C LEU A 79 -11.97 14.67 6.42
N SER A 80 -13.08 15.43 6.59
CA SER A 80 -13.02 16.73 7.24
C SER A 80 -13.59 16.73 8.67
N ASN A 81 -14.48 15.80 8.99
CA ASN A 81 -15.30 15.85 10.20
C ASN A 81 -15.34 14.52 10.96
N SER A 82 -14.37 13.64 10.77
CA SER A 82 -14.27 12.40 11.55
C SER A 82 -14.27 12.71 13.05
N LEU A 83 -15.09 11.99 13.82
CA LEU A 83 -15.23 12.23 15.27
C LEU A 83 -14.02 11.79 16.06
N LEU A 84 -13.31 10.78 15.59
CA LEU A 84 -12.17 10.17 16.29
C LEU A 84 -12.55 9.88 17.76
N ASN A 85 -13.69 9.22 17.95
CA ASN A 85 -14.24 8.94 19.28
C ASN A 85 -13.28 8.01 20.05
N PRO A 86 -12.84 8.36 21.27
CA PRO A 86 -11.90 7.52 22.04
C PRO A 86 -12.37 6.08 22.24
N LYS A 87 -13.67 5.86 22.47
CA LYS A 87 -14.23 4.50 22.61
C LYS A 87 -14.13 3.69 21.33
N GLU A 88 -14.32 4.31 20.17
CA GLU A 88 -14.17 3.65 18.88
C GLU A 88 -12.69 3.42 18.55
N ILE A 89 -11.80 4.34 18.94
CA ILE A 89 -10.33 4.13 18.83
C ILE A 89 -9.91 2.89 19.62
N ASP A 90 -10.37 2.73 20.85
CA ASP A 90 -10.01 1.57 21.69
C ASP A 90 -10.55 0.25 21.14
N LYS A 91 -11.76 0.24 20.58
CA LYS A 91 -12.30 -0.95 19.90
C LYS A 91 -11.49 -1.29 18.65
N GLU A 92 -11.25 -0.30 17.81
CA GLU A 92 -10.57 -0.51 16.54
C GLU A 92 -9.10 -0.87 16.71
N ARG A 93 -8.44 -0.40 17.77
CA ARG A 93 -7.12 -0.83 18.20
C ARG A 93 -7.01 -2.36 18.30
N GLY A 94 -8.03 -3.00 18.88
CA GLY A 94 -8.12 -4.46 18.95
C GLY A 94 -8.15 -5.11 17.57
N VAL A 95 -8.96 -4.56 16.65
CA VAL A 95 -9.07 -5.05 15.26
C VAL A 95 -7.72 -4.96 14.54
N ILE A 96 -7.02 -3.81 14.65
CA ILE A 96 -5.71 -3.62 14.02
C ILE A 96 -4.65 -4.57 14.59
N LEU A 97 -4.66 -4.79 15.90
CA LEU A 97 -3.72 -5.74 16.52
C LEU A 97 -3.96 -7.18 16.01
N GLU A 98 -5.22 -7.57 15.79
CA GLU A 98 -5.54 -8.87 15.17
C GLU A 98 -5.17 -8.90 13.68
N GLU A 99 -5.32 -7.82 12.96
CA GLU A 99 -4.85 -7.73 11.57
C GLU A 99 -3.32 -7.85 11.46
N ILE A 100 -2.57 -7.21 12.36
CA ILE A 100 -1.12 -7.41 12.45
C ILE A 100 -0.78 -8.89 12.74
N ASN A 101 -1.53 -9.57 13.62
CA ASN A 101 -1.37 -11.01 13.86
C ASN A 101 -1.59 -11.81 12.58
N LEU A 102 -2.66 -11.51 11.84
CA LEU A 102 -2.99 -12.18 10.57
C LEU A 102 -1.85 -12.01 9.54
N TYR A 103 -1.27 -10.81 9.43
CA TYR A 103 -0.13 -10.58 8.54
C TYR A 103 1.12 -11.32 8.99
N GLU A 104 1.41 -11.34 10.28
CA GLU A 104 2.51 -12.14 10.82
C GLU A 104 2.28 -13.63 10.56
N ASP A 105 1.05 -14.12 10.59
CA ASP A 105 0.69 -15.52 10.35
C ASP A 105 0.51 -15.90 8.87
N THR A 106 0.73 -14.94 7.97
CA THR A 106 0.66 -15.15 6.52
C THR A 106 2.03 -14.91 5.87
N PRO A 107 2.98 -15.86 5.90
CA PRO A 107 4.35 -15.66 5.44
C PRO A 107 4.45 -15.21 3.98
N ALA A 108 3.52 -15.67 3.12
CA ALA A 108 3.46 -15.29 1.71
C ALA A 108 3.15 -13.77 1.49
N ARG A 109 2.50 -13.11 2.45
CA ARG A 109 2.32 -11.64 2.48
C ARG A 109 3.49 -10.98 3.17
N LYS A 110 3.88 -11.51 4.34
CA LYS A 110 4.92 -10.92 5.19
C LYS A 110 6.29 -10.83 4.53
N ILE A 111 6.59 -11.70 3.56
CA ILE A 111 7.89 -11.64 2.85
C ILE A 111 8.09 -10.30 2.12
N GLY A 112 7.04 -9.63 1.66
CA GLY A 112 7.11 -8.30 1.08
C GLY A 112 7.60 -7.25 2.09
N ASP A 113 7.00 -7.21 3.28
CA ASP A 113 7.41 -6.29 4.36
C ASP A 113 8.87 -6.55 4.79
N VAL A 114 9.25 -7.83 4.90
CA VAL A 114 10.62 -8.24 5.23
C VAL A 114 11.62 -7.76 4.18
N TYR A 115 11.24 -7.86 2.91
CA TYR A 115 12.05 -7.36 1.80
C TYR A 115 12.18 -5.82 1.83
N GLU A 116 11.09 -5.09 2.02
CA GLU A 116 11.14 -3.63 2.12
C GLU A 116 11.95 -3.15 3.32
N ARG A 117 11.86 -3.85 4.45
CA ARG A 117 12.70 -3.58 5.64
C ARG A 117 14.19 -3.76 5.35
N LEU A 118 14.58 -4.78 4.60
CA LEU A 118 15.96 -4.95 4.15
C LEU A 118 16.37 -3.84 3.17
N LEU A 119 15.49 -3.53 2.21
CA LEU A 119 15.76 -2.58 1.15
C LEU A 119 15.89 -1.13 1.67
N TYR A 120 14.95 -0.70 2.52
CA TYR A 120 14.84 0.69 2.97
C TYR A 120 15.30 0.90 4.42
N LYS A 121 15.68 -0.18 5.11
CA LYS A 121 16.27 -0.17 6.46
C LYS A 121 15.48 0.68 7.47
N ASP A 122 16.17 1.60 8.15
CA ASP A 122 15.61 2.44 9.21
C ASP A 122 14.78 3.64 8.73
N THR A 123 14.53 3.76 7.44
CA THR A 123 13.64 4.80 6.92
C THR A 123 12.17 4.38 7.03
N ALA A 124 11.26 5.34 7.02
CA ALA A 124 9.82 5.09 7.06
C ALA A 124 9.31 4.21 5.91
N MET A 125 10.05 4.15 4.79
CA MET A 125 9.75 3.25 3.68
C MET A 125 9.97 1.76 4.01
N GLY A 126 10.84 1.45 4.99
CA GLY A 126 11.07 0.09 5.47
C GLY A 126 10.15 -0.34 6.61
N TRP A 127 9.27 0.53 7.12
CA TRP A 127 8.35 0.18 8.21
C TRP A 127 7.08 -0.45 7.70
N ASP A 128 6.48 -1.34 8.48
CA ASP A 128 5.19 -1.97 8.17
C ASP A 128 4.08 -0.90 8.15
N ILE A 129 3.21 -0.93 7.15
CA ILE A 129 2.10 0.04 7.01
C ILE A 129 1.12 -0.08 8.17
N SER A 130 0.85 -1.31 8.63
CA SER A 130 -0.01 -1.57 9.79
C SER A 130 0.61 -1.12 11.13
N GLY A 131 1.90 -0.77 11.13
CA GLY A 131 2.63 -0.33 12.30
C GLY A 131 3.10 -1.44 13.21
N GLU A 132 3.82 -1.05 14.27
CA GLU A 132 4.27 -1.96 15.32
C GLU A 132 3.23 -2.03 16.46
N LYS A 133 2.98 -3.24 16.98
CA LYS A 133 1.95 -3.47 18.02
C LYS A 133 2.11 -2.55 19.23
N ASP A 134 3.35 -2.31 19.67
CA ASP A 134 3.61 -1.47 20.84
C ASP A 134 3.36 0.02 20.59
N VAL A 135 3.47 0.46 19.33
CA VAL A 135 3.10 1.81 18.92
C VAL A 135 1.57 1.93 18.83
N ILE A 136 0.92 0.99 18.13
CA ILE A 136 -0.55 0.94 18.00
C ILE A 136 -1.26 0.97 19.36
N ARG A 137 -0.73 0.25 20.37
CA ARG A 137 -1.28 0.27 21.72
C ARG A 137 -1.26 1.64 22.39
N LYS A 138 -0.36 2.54 21.97
CA LYS A 138 -0.13 3.84 22.62
C LYS A 138 -0.76 5.02 21.89
N ILE A 139 -1.11 4.89 20.62
CA ILE A 139 -1.72 5.95 19.81
C ILE A 139 -3.00 6.43 20.49
N GLN A 140 -3.14 7.75 20.68
CA GLN A 140 -4.28 8.41 21.27
C GLN A 140 -4.98 9.32 20.26
N ARG A 141 -6.14 9.85 20.63
CA ARG A 141 -6.93 10.75 19.79
C ARG A 141 -6.14 11.96 19.30
N GLU A 142 -5.32 12.51 20.15
CA GLU A 142 -4.48 13.69 19.88
C GLU A 142 -3.47 13.43 18.78
N ASP A 143 -2.94 12.20 18.69
CA ASP A 143 -2.01 11.79 17.63
C ASP A 143 -2.71 11.82 16.26
N PHE A 144 -3.95 11.30 16.18
CA PHE A 144 -4.75 11.39 14.94
C PHE A 144 -5.04 12.82 14.55
N MET A 145 -5.42 13.67 15.50
CA MET A 145 -5.70 15.07 15.24
C MET A 145 -4.45 15.79 14.72
N SER A 146 -3.30 15.54 15.35
CA SER A 146 -2.01 16.06 14.92
C SER A 146 -1.65 15.58 13.51
N TYR A 147 -1.82 14.28 13.23
CA TYR A 147 -1.53 13.70 11.93
C TYR A 147 -2.45 14.28 10.84
N MET A 148 -3.75 14.39 11.10
CA MET A 148 -4.69 15.01 10.17
C MET A 148 -4.36 16.47 9.91
N SER A 149 -4.05 17.26 10.95
CA SER A 149 -3.69 18.67 10.80
C SER A 149 -2.37 18.91 10.07
N SER A 150 -1.55 17.88 9.89
CA SER A 150 -0.29 17.96 9.15
C SER A 150 -0.37 17.51 7.70
N LEU A 151 -1.34 16.65 7.34
CA LEU A 151 -1.39 16.00 6.03
C LEU A 151 -2.74 16.11 5.31
N TYR A 152 -3.87 16.25 6.02
CA TYR A 152 -5.21 16.30 5.41
C TYR A 152 -5.60 17.72 5.01
N SER A 153 -4.71 18.37 4.24
CA SER A 153 -4.89 19.69 3.66
C SER A 153 -5.54 19.59 2.28
N ALA A 154 -6.34 20.58 1.89
CA ALA A 154 -6.87 20.69 0.54
C ALA A 154 -5.77 20.70 -0.54
N SER A 155 -4.58 21.20 -0.22
CA SER A 155 -3.41 21.16 -1.11
C SER A 155 -2.76 19.78 -1.25
N ASN A 156 -3.12 18.83 -0.38
CA ASN A 156 -2.57 17.47 -0.32
C ASN A 156 -3.58 16.39 -0.70
N ILE A 157 -4.77 16.79 -1.14
CA ILE A 157 -5.86 15.90 -1.51
C ILE A 157 -6.14 16.03 -3.00
N THR A 158 -6.22 14.90 -3.69
CA THR A 158 -6.69 14.81 -5.06
C THR A 158 -8.05 14.12 -5.08
N VAL A 159 -9.08 14.80 -5.56
CA VAL A 159 -10.41 14.21 -5.78
C VAL A 159 -10.49 13.75 -7.23
N VAL A 160 -10.82 12.47 -7.42
CA VAL A 160 -10.99 11.87 -8.75
C VAL A 160 -12.44 11.42 -8.88
N VAL A 161 -13.10 11.86 -9.96
CA VAL A 161 -14.44 11.42 -10.31
C VAL A 161 -14.36 10.77 -11.69
N ALA A 162 -14.77 9.50 -11.76
CA ALA A 162 -14.76 8.73 -13.01
C ALA A 162 -16.10 8.03 -13.20
N GLY A 163 -16.65 8.09 -14.42
CA GLY A 163 -17.94 7.45 -14.75
C GLY A 163 -18.82 8.32 -15.64
N GLY A 164 -20.11 7.97 -15.70
CA GLY A 164 -21.12 8.65 -16.53
C GLY A 164 -21.62 9.96 -15.91
N ILE A 165 -20.75 10.97 -15.81
CA ILE A 165 -21.08 12.30 -15.29
C ILE A 165 -20.44 13.39 -16.15
N ASP A 166 -21.16 14.50 -16.31
CA ASP A 166 -20.61 15.70 -16.94
C ASP A 166 -19.49 16.32 -16.09
N SER A 167 -18.41 16.73 -16.76
CA SER A 167 -17.21 17.25 -16.09
C SER A 167 -17.45 18.57 -15.35
N VAL A 168 -18.32 19.45 -15.85
CA VAL A 168 -18.66 20.71 -15.18
C VAL A 168 -19.44 20.43 -13.91
N LYS A 169 -20.47 19.56 -14.00
CA LYS A 169 -21.23 19.13 -12.84
C LYS A 169 -20.34 18.44 -11.78
N ALA A 170 -19.41 17.58 -12.22
CA ALA A 170 -18.48 16.91 -11.31
C ALA A 170 -17.60 17.94 -10.57
N ARG A 171 -17.03 18.90 -11.29
CA ARG A 171 -16.23 19.99 -10.70
C ARG A 171 -17.02 20.80 -9.68
N ASP A 172 -18.23 21.22 -10.03
CA ASP A 172 -19.08 22.04 -9.18
C ASP A 172 -19.47 21.31 -7.88
N LEU A 173 -19.71 20.00 -7.96
CA LEU A 173 -19.96 19.16 -6.78
C LEU A 173 -18.70 18.98 -5.94
N VAL A 174 -17.53 18.77 -6.54
CA VAL A 174 -16.26 18.72 -5.80
C VAL A 174 -16.00 20.04 -5.08
N GLU A 175 -16.18 21.18 -5.75
CA GLU A 175 -16.04 22.50 -5.11
C GLU A 175 -17.05 22.69 -3.96
N LYS A 176 -18.29 22.26 -4.13
CA LYS A 176 -19.33 22.31 -3.08
C LYS A 176 -18.90 21.59 -1.80
N TYR A 177 -18.32 20.40 -1.93
CA TYR A 177 -18.05 19.52 -0.79
C TYR A 177 -16.63 19.64 -0.24
N PHE A 178 -15.64 19.88 -1.10
CA PHE A 178 -14.22 19.95 -0.71
C PHE A 178 -13.64 21.35 -0.72
N GLY A 179 -14.29 22.32 -1.37
CA GLY A 179 -13.78 23.68 -1.51
C GLY A 179 -13.60 24.45 -0.19
N LYS A 180 -14.26 24.00 0.89
CA LYS A 180 -14.12 24.59 2.23
C LYS A 180 -13.07 23.91 3.11
N MET A 181 -12.38 22.89 2.61
CA MET A 181 -11.31 22.26 3.38
C MET A 181 -10.16 23.23 3.62
N SER A 182 -9.60 23.18 4.82
CA SER A 182 -8.47 24.01 5.21
C SER A 182 -7.27 23.78 4.30
N ARG A 183 -6.52 24.85 4.00
CA ARG A 183 -5.24 24.80 3.29
C ARG A 183 -4.14 25.18 4.26
N PHE A 184 -3.12 24.34 4.31
CA PHE A 184 -1.91 24.55 5.09
C PHE A 184 -0.72 23.87 4.43
N ASP A 185 0.49 24.27 4.78
CA ASP A 185 1.72 23.67 4.28
C ASP A 185 1.91 22.26 4.85
N ILE A 186 2.38 21.36 4.01
CA ILE A 186 2.57 19.97 4.35
C ILE A 186 4.00 19.74 4.75
N PHE A 187 4.21 18.94 5.79
CA PHE A 187 5.56 18.52 6.17
C PHE A 187 6.20 17.65 5.08
N PRO A 188 7.45 17.98 4.69
CA PRO A 188 8.18 17.16 3.75
C PRO A 188 8.48 15.78 4.37
N TYR A 189 8.46 14.74 3.55
CA TYR A 189 8.93 13.42 3.95
C TYR A 189 10.46 13.34 3.91
N PHE A 190 11.03 12.41 4.68
CA PHE A 190 12.45 12.11 4.59
C PHE A 190 12.74 11.29 3.33
N LYS A 191 13.74 11.74 2.57
CA LYS A 191 14.19 11.02 1.37
C LYS A 191 14.84 9.70 1.74
N VAL A 192 14.69 8.70 0.87
CA VAL A 192 15.42 7.45 0.98
C VAL A 192 16.89 7.69 0.64
N ILE A 193 17.78 7.23 1.51
CA ILE A 193 19.22 7.27 1.25
C ILE A 193 19.64 5.88 0.76
N GLU A 194 20.03 5.80 -0.49
CA GLU A 194 20.49 4.55 -1.11
C GLU A 194 22.02 4.49 -1.06
N ASN A 195 22.55 3.68 -0.17
CA ASN A 195 23.99 3.50 0.05
C ASN A 195 24.43 2.03 -0.05
N GLN A 196 23.60 1.16 -0.60
CA GLN A 196 23.92 -0.25 -0.75
C GLN A 196 25.01 -0.45 -1.85
N VAL A 197 26.14 -1.02 -1.46
CA VAL A 197 27.29 -1.26 -2.37
C VAL A 197 27.54 -2.73 -2.69
N LYS A 198 26.82 -3.63 -2.03
CA LYS A 198 26.93 -5.09 -2.23
C LYS A 198 25.58 -5.77 -1.99
N PRO A 199 25.39 -7.01 -2.50
CA PRO A 199 24.20 -7.79 -2.16
C PRO A 199 24.06 -7.97 -0.65
N GLU A 200 22.83 -7.87 -0.17
CA GLU A 200 22.49 -8.07 1.24
C GLU A 200 21.46 -9.19 1.35
N VAL A 201 21.52 -9.93 2.46
CA VAL A 201 20.61 -11.03 2.76
C VAL A 201 20.06 -10.82 4.17
N PHE A 202 18.76 -10.99 4.33
CA PHE A 202 18.10 -11.02 5.62
C PHE A 202 17.28 -12.30 5.74
N ILE A 203 17.37 -12.97 6.89
CA ILE A 203 16.64 -14.21 7.17
C ILE A 203 15.76 -13.95 8.40
N LYS A 204 14.43 -14.08 8.21
CA LYS A 204 13.47 -14.12 9.32
C LYS A 204 13.09 -15.58 9.57
N GLU A 205 13.47 -16.12 10.72
CA GLU A 205 13.10 -17.47 11.11
C GLU A 205 11.63 -17.51 11.54
N LYS A 206 10.90 -18.47 10.96
CA LYS A 206 9.53 -18.80 11.33
C LYS A 206 9.27 -20.26 10.97
N LYS A 207 8.60 -20.99 11.85
CA LYS A 207 8.19 -22.38 11.57
C LYS A 207 7.04 -22.37 10.57
N THR A 208 7.31 -22.78 9.33
CA THR A 208 6.36 -22.83 8.22
C THR A 208 6.62 -24.04 7.35
N GLU A 209 5.62 -24.49 6.58
CA GLU A 209 5.74 -25.60 5.63
C GLU A 209 6.58 -25.22 4.40
N GLN A 210 6.62 -23.95 4.05
CA GLN A 210 7.36 -23.42 2.91
C GLN A 210 8.36 -22.34 3.34
N VAL A 211 9.45 -22.22 2.61
CA VAL A 211 10.31 -21.05 2.69
C VAL A 211 9.84 -20.01 1.68
N HIS A 212 9.62 -18.81 2.13
CA HIS A 212 9.25 -17.69 1.27
C HIS A 212 10.50 -16.86 0.95
N ILE A 213 10.72 -16.61 -0.34
CA ILE A 213 11.88 -15.87 -0.85
C ILE A 213 11.39 -14.57 -1.48
N ALA A 214 12.09 -13.48 -1.21
CA ALA A 214 12.02 -12.25 -2.00
C ALA A 214 13.43 -11.95 -2.54
N LEU A 215 13.57 -11.96 -3.85
CA LEU A 215 14.79 -11.60 -4.56
C LEU A 215 14.49 -10.33 -5.37
N GLY A 216 15.26 -9.27 -5.17
CA GLY A 216 15.00 -8.04 -5.89
C GLY A 216 16.18 -7.10 -5.95
N VAL A 217 15.99 -6.03 -6.70
CA VAL A 217 16.96 -4.96 -6.91
C VAL A 217 16.28 -3.60 -6.74
N ARG A 218 17.07 -2.60 -6.37
CA ARG A 218 16.64 -1.19 -6.40
C ARG A 218 16.43 -0.75 -7.83
N THR A 219 15.47 0.12 -8.06
CA THR A 219 15.14 0.68 -9.36
C THR A 219 14.88 2.18 -9.26
N VAL A 220 14.36 2.75 -10.32
CA VAL A 220 14.11 4.18 -10.48
C VAL A 220 12.82 4.65 -9.79
N PRO A 221 12.71 5.94 -9.45
CA PRO A 221 11.49 6.52 -8.90
C PRO A 221 10.36 6.61 -9.94
N LEU A 222 9.16 6.94 -9.45
CA LEU A 222 7.91 6.97 -10.23
C LEU A 222 7.95 7.88 -11.46
N GLU A 223 8.58 9.06 -11.36
CA GLU A 223 8.65 10.03 -12.45
C GLU A 223 9.74 9.72 -13.50
N HIS A 224 10.56 8.68 -13.25
CA HIS A 224 11.60 8.31 -14.19
C HIS A 224 11.01 7.60 -15.42
N PRO A 225 11.47 7.90 -16.67
CA PRO A 225 10.89 7.31 -17.88
C PRO A 225 11.03 5.78 -17.93
N ASP A 226 12.06 5.21 -17.30
CA ASP A 226 12.29 3.77 -17.28
C ASP A 226 11.33 2.99 -16.37
N HIS A 227 10.43 3.65 -15.62
CA HIS A 227 9.47 2.91 -14.81
C HIS A 227 8.49 2.06 -15.66
N TYR A 228 8.13 2.52 -16.87
CA TYR A 228 7.31 1.73 -17.80
C TYR A 228 8.07 0.48 -18.32
N PRO A 229 9.30 0.58 -18.85
CA PRO A 229 10.13 -0.58 -19.17
C PRO A 229 10.28 -1.57 -18.02
N LEU A 230 10.44 -1.09 -16.77
CA LEU A 230 10.54 -1.96 -15.58
C LEU A 230 9.23 -2.70 -15.28
N GLY A 231 8.08 -2.07 -15.50
CA GLY A 231 6.79 -2.75 -15.43
C GLY A 231 6.66 -3.89 -16.44
N VAL A 232 7.12 -3.66 -17.69
CA VAL A 232 7.18 -4.70 -18.72
C VAL A 232 8.16 -5.81 -18.32
N LEU A 233 9.31 -5.46 -17.79
CA LEU A 233 10.29 -6.43 -17.32
C LEU A 233 9.73 -7.29 -16.18
N ALA A 234 9.03 -6.70 -15.22
CA ALA A 234 8.35 -7.43 -14.16
C ALA A 234 7.34 -8.44 -14.74
N ALA A 235 6.56 -8.03 -15.74
CA ALA A 235 5.61 -8.92 -16.42
C ALA A 235 6.32 -10.08 -17.14
N VAL A 236 7.41 -9.83 -17.84
CA VAL A 236 8.22 -10.86 -18.51
C VAL A 236 8.83 -11.84 -17.51
N LEU A 237 9.32 -11.34 -16.36
CA LEU A 237 9.92 -12.18 -15.32
C LEU A 237 8.88 -13.02 -14.57
N GLY A 238 7.77 -12.43 -14.13
CA GLY A 238 6.86 -13.12 -13.22
C GLY A 238 5.44 -12.58 -13.22
N GLY A 239 4.96 -11.96 -14.32
CA GLY A 239 3.62 -11.35 -14.38
C GLY A 239 2.47 -12.33 -14.63
N GLY A 240 2.75 -13.57 -15.04
CA GLY A 240 1.70 -14.56 -15.34
C GLY A 240 2.27 -15.95 -15.63
N MET A 241 1.39 -16.88 -16.00
CA MET A 241 1.77 -18.30 -16.22
C MET A 241 2.74 -18.50 -17.37
N SER A 242 2.78 -17.63 -18.36
CA SER A 242 3.74 -17.66 -19.48
C SER A 242 5.07 -16.97 -19.16
N SER A 243 5.23 -16.40 -17.98
CA SER A 243 6.43 -15.67 -17.58
C SER A 243 7.62 -16.61 -17.34
N ARG A 244 8.82 -16.06 -17.40
CA ARG A 244 10.09 -16.82 -17.35
C ARG A 244 10.24 -17.57 -16.02
N LEU A 245 10.06 -16.89 -14.90
CA LEU A 245 10.19 -17.51 -13.59
C LEU A 245 9.08 -18.54 -13.33
N PHE A 246 7.85 -18.28 -13.79
CA PHE A 246 6.80 -19.27 -13.67
C PHE A 246 7.15 -20.56 -14.43
N HIS A 247 7.61 -20.43 -15.66
CA HIS A 247 8.02 -21.56 -16.48
C HIS A 247 9.25 -22.29 -15.92
N GLU A 248 10.32 -21.58 -15.58
CA GLU A 248 11.59 -22.21 -15.18
C GLU A 248 11.57 -22.72 -13.72
N VAL A 249 10.90 -22.00 -12.81
CA VAL A 249 10.89 -22.34 -11.38
C VAL A 249 9.74 -23.30 -11.06
N ARG A 250 8.52 -23.00 -11.56
CA ARG A 250 7.33 -23.77 -11.21
C ARG A 250 7.08 -24.93 -12.17
N GLU A 251 6.88 -24.65 -13.48
CA GLU A 251 6.44 -25.68 -14.44
C GLU A 251 7.55 -26.71 -14.72
N LYS A 252 8.74 -26.25 -15.03
CA LYS A 252 9.82 -27.13 -15.48
C LYS A 252 10.50 -27.90 -14.35
N ARG A 253 10.60 -27.30 -13.15
CA ARG A 253 11.36 -27.88 -12.03
C ARG A 253 10.50 -28.18 -10.80
N GLY A 254 9.28 -27.69 -10.75
CA GLY A 254 8.40 -27.90 -9.59
C GLY A 254 8.98 -27.37 -8.27
N LEU A 255 9.74 -26.25 -8.31
CA LEU A 255 10.44 -25.73 -7.14
C LEU A 255 9.52 -24.90 -6.24
N ALA A 256 8.51 -24.25 -6.83
CA ALA A 256 7.65 -23.33 -6.13
C ALA A 256 6.17 -23.57 -6.44
N TYR A 257 5.31 -23.38 -5.44
CA TYR A 257 3.86 -23.35 -5.64
C TYR A 257 3.43 -22.06 -6.32
N TYR A 258 4.03 -20.95 -5.92
CA TYR A 258 3.84 -19.66 -6.58
C TYR A 258 5.18 -18.97 -6.82
N VAL A 259 5.24 -18.23 -7.89
CA VAL A 259 6.31 -17.26 -8.19
C VAL A 259 5.71 -16.11 -8.98
N ARG A 260 6.03 -14.88 -8.57
CA ARG A 260 5.54 -13.67 -9.21
C ARG A 260 6.57 -12.55 -9.10
N SER A 261 6.53 -11.60 -10.04
CA SER A 261 7.36 -10.41 -10.01
C SER A 261 6.51 -9.15 -10.08
N SER A 262 6.93 -8.12 -9.35
CA SER A 262 6.34 -6.80 -9.40
C SER A 262 7.43 -5.72 -9.45
N SER A 263 7.06 -4.56 -9.97
CA SER A 263 7.87 -3.34 -9.94
C SER A 263 7.12 -2.30 -9.15
N GLU A 264 7.74 -1.81 -8.08
CA GLU A 264 7.19 -0.78 -7.20
C GLU A 264 7.96 0.51 -7.39
N HIS A 265 7.24 1.63 -7.53
CA HIS A 265 7.82 2.95 -7.75
C HIS A 265 7.20 3.97 -6.81
N TYR A 266 8.06 4.68 -6.11
CA TYR A 266 7.73 5.74 -5.16
C TYR A 266 8.32 7.07 -5.64
N GLN A 267 8.08 8.16 -4.90
CA GLN A 267 8.50 9.49 -5.33
C GLN A 267 10.02 9.63 -5.55
N ASP A 268 10.85 8.92 -4.80
CA ASP A 268 12.31 9.04 -4.85
C ASP A 268 13.06 7.70 -4.85
N CYS A 269 12.35 6.59 -4.89
CA CYS A 269 12.95 5.26 -4.92
C CYS A 269 12.05 4.26 -5.65
N GLY A 270 12.57 3.08 -5.93
CA GLY A 270 11.81 1.99 -6.52
C GLY A 270 12.48 0.64 -6.32
N SER A 271 11.77 -0.42 -6.64
CA SER A 271 12.29 -1.78 -6.60
C SER A 271 11.64 -2.68 -7.65
N LEU A 272 12.37 -3.67 -8.12
CA LEU A 272 11.88 -4.82 -8.87
C LEU A 272 12.10 -6.04 -8.00
N VAL A 273 11.04 -6.76 -7.66
CA VAL A 273 11.10 -7.90 -6.76
C VAL A 273 10.40 -9.11 -7.36
N SER A 274 10.99 -10.28 -7.16
CA SER A 274 10.35 -11.58 -7.42
C SER A 274 10.19 -12.32 -6.11
N VAL A 275 8.98 -12.77 -5.82
CA VAL A 275 8.65 -13.54 -4.62
C VAL A 275 8.22 -14.96 -4.99
N ALA A 276 8.62 -15.94 -4.18
CA ALA A 276 8.30 -17.35 -4.38
C ALA A 276 8.09 -18.09 -3.06
N GLY A 277 7.17 -19.06 -3.04
CA GLY A 277 7.02 -20.03 -1.96
C GLY A 277 7.58 -21.38 -2.40
N VAL A 278 8.62 -21.85 -1.74
CA VAL A 278 9.45 -22.99 -2.17
C VAL A 278 9.57 -24.10 -1.12
N ASP A 279 9.88 -25.31 -1.56
CA ASP A 279 10.24 -26.40 -0.66
C ASP A 279 11.53 -26.06 0.11
N PRO A 280 11.55 -26.15 1.45
CA PRO A 280 12.74 -25.90 2.26
C PRO A 280 13.99 -26.66 1.82
N LYS A 281 13.83 -27.88 1.30
CA LYS A 281 14.95 -28.72 0.84
C LYS A 281 15.55 -28.25 -0.47
N ARG A 282 14.85 -27.41 -1.24
CA ARG A 282 15.25 -26.97 -2.59
C ARG A 282 15.45 -25.47 -2.73
N VAL A 283 15.53 -24.74 -1.61
CA VAL A 283 15.70 -23.27 -1.58
C VAL A 283 16.91 -22.81 -2.40
N GLY A 284 18.07 -23.46 -2.23
CA GLY A 284 19.29 -23.10 -2.96
C GLY A 284 19.14 -23.23 -4.48
N GLU A 285 18.45 -24.28 -4.94
CA GLU A 285 18.17 -24.46 -6.37
C GLU A 285 17.22 -23.37 -6.90
N ALA A 286 16.17 -23.05 -6.15
CA ALA A 286 15.23 -22.02 -6.54
C ALA A 286 15.91 -20.64 -6.66
N ILE A 287 16.72 -20.23 -5.67
CA ILE A 287 17.47 -18.98 -5.72
C ILE A 287 18.40 -18.96 -6.93
N LYS A 288 19.13 -20.05 -7.18
CA LYS A 288 20.02 -20.15 -8.34
C LYS A 288 19.29 -19.92 -9.66
N VAL A 289 18.15 -20.61 -9.85
CA VAL A 289 17.35 -20.47 -11.07
C VAL A 289 16.80 -19.05 -11.21
N MET A 290 16.30 -18.43 -10.12
CA MET A 290 15.82 -17.06 -10.15
C MET A 290 16.92 -16.08 -10.55
N VAL A 291 18.11 -16.19 -9.97
CA VAL A 291 19.27 -15.36 -10.31
C VAL A 291 19.71 -15.57 -11.76
N GLU A 292 19.73 -16.81 -12.25
CA GLU A 292 20.04 -17.12 -13.66
C GLU A 292 19.06 -16.43 -14.62
N GLU A 293 17.75 -16.40 -14.30
CA GLU A 293 16.76 -15.73 -15.13
C GLU A 293 16.92 -14.20 -15.14
N TYR A 294 17.28 -13.59 -14.02
CA TYR A 294 17.65 -12.17 -13.97
C TYR A 294 18.87 -11.85 -14.82
N ASN A 295 19.92 -12.67 -14.73
CA ASN A 295 21.14 -12.50 -15.52
C ASN A 295 20.91 -12.68 -17.05
N LYS A 296 20.00 -13.58 -17.43
CA LYS A 296 19.65 -13.78 -18.86
C LYS A 296 18.98 -12.55 -19.46
N VAL A 297 18.20 -11.80 -18.69
CA VAL A 297 17.60 -10.56 -19.18
C VAL A 297 18.65 -9.48 -19.45
N GLN A 298 19.72 -9.45 -18.67
CA GLN A 298 20.82 -8.51 -18.81
C GLN A 298 21.70 -8.80 -20.04
N SER A 299 21.69 -10.04 -20.54
CA SER A 299 22.52 -10.45 -21.63
C SER A 299 21.94 -10.08 -23.00
N SER A 300 22.79 -9.68 -23.99
CA SER A 300 22.42 -9.43 -25.40
C SER A 300 21.75 -10.61 -26.13
N LYS A 301 21.64 -11.76 -25.48
CA LYS A 301 20.96 -12.96 -25.97
C LYS A 301 19.43 -12.96 -25.68
N PHE A 302 18.91 -11.92 -25.05
CA PHE A 302 17.46 -11.79 -24.82
C PHE A 302 16.76 -11.54 -26.16
N LYS A 303 16.07 -12.54 -26.68
CA LYS A 303 15.16 -12.40 -27.81
C LYS A 303 13.74 -12.41 -27.31
N VAL A 304 13.01 -11.31 -27.50
CA VAL A 304 11.56 -11.31 -27.37
C VAL A 304 11.03 -12.20 -28.49
N ARG A 305 10.37 -13.31 -28.17
CA ARG A 305 9.59 -14.05 -29.15
C ARG A 305 8.29 -13.28 -29.34
N ASN A 306 8.12 -12.79 -30.57
CA ASN A 306 6.81 -12.23 -31.01
C ASN A 306 5.75 -13.30 -30.98
#